data_ba7d4ecfc7434c4e079f1f811552749c
#
_entry.id   ba7d4ecfc7434c4e079f1f811552749c
#
_cell.length_a   1.000
_cell.length_b   1.000
_cell.length_c   1.000
_cell.angle_alpha   90.00
_cell.angle_beta   90.00
_cell.angle_gamma   90.00
#
_symmetry.space_group_name_H-M   'P 1'
#
loop_
_entity.id
_entity.type
_entity.pdbx_description
1 polymer ?
#
loop_
_entity_poly.entity_id
_entity_poly.type
_entity_poly.pdbx_seq_one_letter_code
_entity_poly.pdbx_strand_id
1 'polypeptide(L)'
;MESTLEMGRQYERIAAWLESVGGGVYARRLLDILADPAAESTFTVAFCGLFSAGKSSLVSALSGTRLKTGANPTTADVEGVLMSLPGSTGQLQLLDTPGIDSTDERHKEATMNALYQADCVVIVADYQHVEAEENLELLHAFVEEGKRLAFVVHQIDKHLESELPFVQFADSVYSVLADYGIAEDTIFFTTVGQSPHNQLPALRSWLVAQAESEMADGGVENVRRRLVDVAKEGVAAYFDSLVQAAGEAVAKACGSAPLSADEAVSWLDRETEKLRHLREQYDTGMQAVRDQAQATRESWLRLIELAQIAPYDTTEKGRIYVESLRPEFKVGLFRSAQKTDAERLRRAEAFAQDIAERVHNYLLTPLANQIASDVRQAGIDPATSARLADGAAAIHIDVDVEYVSRLVKPGALVSSQYPYQYVKDVVARVKRDALATAADLAEQFVAACLAKCEDEQATTRADMELASDRCAALQAYLDICAREQRALDLVAAGEVPWV
;
A
#
# COMPACT_ATOMS: atom_id res chain seq x y z
N MET A 1 23.68 -14.81 -38.62
CA MET A 1 24.97 -14.28 -38.09
C MET A 1 24.84 -12.90 -37.44
N GLU A 2 24.23 -11.90 -38.09
CA GLU A 2 24.06 -10.58 -37.50
C GLU A 2 23.14 -10.60 -36.27
N SER A 3 22.05 -11.35 -36.34
CA SER A 3 21.08 -11.59 -35.24
C SER A 3 21.71 -12.31 -34.04
N THR A 4 22.54 -13.31 -34.25
CA THR A 4 23.20 -14.09 -33.19
C THR A 4 24.25 -13.24 -32.43
N LEU A 5 25.01 -12.39 -33.16
CA LEU A 5 25.99 -11.48 -32.54
C LEU A 5 25.30 -10.38 -31.71
N GLU A 6 24.13 -9.92 -32.13
CA GLU A 6 23.38 -8.92 -31.40
C GLU A 6 22.77 -9.52 -30.13
N MET A 7 22.18 -10.71 -30.21
CA MET A 7 21.71 -11.48 -29.06
C MET A 7 22.82 -11.73 -28.04
N GLY A 8 24.02 -12.19 -28.50
CA GLY A 8 25.15 -12.40 -27.64
C GLY A 8 25.51 -11.17 -26.81
N ARG A 9 25.58 -9.98 -27.45
CA ARG A 9 25.88 -8.72 -26.75
C ARG A 9 24.78 -8.30 -25.75
N GLN A 10 23.53 -8.61 -26.04
CA GLN A 10 22.42 -8.32 -25.13
C GLN A 10 22.57 -9.13 -23.85
N TYR A 11 22.78 -10.44 -23.95
CA TYR A 11 22.89 -11.31 -22.79
C TYR A 11 24.22 -11.18 -22.04
N GLU A 12 25.30 -10.79 -22.69
CA GLU A 12 26.53 -10.35 -22.00
C GLU A 12 26.29 -9.15 -21.08
N ARG A 13 25.46 -8.19 -21.51
CA ARG A 13 25.06 -7.04 -20.68
C ARG A 13 24.16 -7.46 -19.52
N ILE A 14 23.24 -8.41 -19.74
CA ILE A 14 22.39 -8.97 -18.68
C ILE A 14 23.26 -9.73 -17.67
N ALA A 15 24.24 -10.52 -18.13
CA ALA A 15 25.19 -11.20 -17.25
C ALA A 15 26.02 -10.22 -16.39
N ALA A 16 26.50 -9.13 -16.99
CA ALA A 16 27.19 -8.08 -16.25
C ALA A 16 26.31 -7.40 -15.20
N TRP A 17 25.04 -7.19 -15.50
CA TRP A 17 24.07 -6.67 -14.53
C TRP A 17 23.84 -7.67 -13.39
N LEU A 18 23.58 -8.96 -13.69
CA LEU A 18 23.42 -10.01 -12.68
C LEU A 18 24.64 -10.11 -11.75
N GLU A 19 25.85 -10.04 -12.31
CA GLU A 19 27.09 -10.00 -11.50
C GLU A 19 27.08 -8.82 -10.53
N SER A 20 26.65 -7.64 -10.99
CA SER A 20 26.60 -6.41 -10.18
C SER A 20 25.61 -6.46 -9.01
N VAL A 21 24.55 -7.27 -9.13
CA VAL A 21 23.50 -7.45 -8.11
C VAL A 21 23.65 -8.72 -7.28
N GLY A 22 24.81 -9.40 -7.38
CA GLY A 22 25.11 -10.61 -6.60
C GLY A 22 24.68 -11.93 -7.24
N GLY A 23 24.13 -11.90 -8.45
CA GLY A 23 23.71 -13.08 -9.23
C GLY A 23 24.84 -13.74 -10.05
N GLY A 24 26.06 -13.74 -9.56
CA GLY A 24 27.25 -14.21 -10.28
C GLY A 24 27.19 -15.67 -10.75
N VAL A 25 26.37 -16.52 -10.11
CA VAL A 25 26.13 -17.89 -10.57
C VAL A 25 25.37 -17.88 -11.90
N TYR A 26 24.32 -17.10 -12.00
CA TYR A 26 23.50 -16.96 -13.20
C TYR A 26 24.25 -16.24 -14.33
N ALA A 27 25.03 -15.21 -13.97
CA ALA A 27 25.90 -14.51 -14.90
C ALA A 27 26.89 -15.49 -15.59
N ARG A 28 27.54 -16.37 -14.84
CA ARG A 28 28.43 -17.39 -15.40
C ARG A 28 27.66 -18.36 -16.28
N ARG A 29 26.52 -18.88 -15.87
CA ARG A 29 25.67 -19.77 -16.69
C ARG A 29 25.28 -19.12 -18.02
N LEU A 30 24.95 -17.83 -18.06
CA LEU A 30 24.68 -17.10 -19.31
C LEU A 30 25.92 -17.06 -20.21
N LEU A 31 27.10 -16.75 -19.66
CA LEU A 31 28.33 -16.68 -20.41
C LEU A 31 28.78 -18.06 -20.90
N ASP A 32 28.58 -19.13 -20.13
CA ASP A 32 28.86 -20.51 -20.52
C ASP A 32 28.00 -20.94 -21.73
N ILE A 33 26.70 -20.61 -21.72
CA ILE A 33 25.81 -20.87 -22.87
C ILE A 33 26.28 -20.11 -24.12
N LEU A 34 26.67 -18.85 -23.98
CA LEU A 34 27.15 -18.03 -25.09
C LEU A 34 28.51 -18.51 -25.62
N ALA A 35 29.33 -19.12 -24.79
CA ALA A 35 30.67 -19.64 -25.17
C ALA A 35 30.62 -21.06 -25.74
N ASP A 36 29.51 -21.77 -25.62
CA ASP A 36 29.38 -23.16 -26.06
C ASP A 36 29.17 -23.23 -27.59
N PRO A 37 30.14 -23.72 -28.38
CA PRO A 37 30.00 -23.84 -29.84
C PRO A 37 28.94 -24.87 -30.24
N ALA A 38 28.57 -25.80 -29.35
CA ALA A 38 27.58 -26.84 -29.59
C ALA A 38 26.16 -26.40 -29.18
N ALA A 39 25.99 -25.26 -28.53
CA ALA A 39 24.69 -24.79 -28.02
C ALA A 39 23.64 -24.64 -29.14
N GLU A 40 24.06 -24.19 -30.34
CA GLU A 40 23.18 -24.05 -31.52
C GLU A 40 22.86 -25.38 -32.20
N SER A 41 23.65 -26.45 -31.92
CA SER A 41 23.55 -27.74 -32.60
C SER A 41 23.09 -28.90 -31.72
N THR A 42 22.78 -28.67 -30.45
CA THR A 42 22.38 -29.70 -29.52
C THR A 42 20.91 -29.50 -29.07
N PHE A 43 20.07 -30.50 -29.28
CA PHE A 43 18.71 -30.57 -28.73
C PHE A 43 18.72 -31.46 -27.49
N THR A 44 18.33 -30.91 -26.35
CA THR A 44 18.41 -31.60 -25.04
C THR A 44 17.03 -32.09 -24.62
N VAL A 45 16.94 -33.37 -24.31
CA VAL A 45 15.69 -34.01 -23.80
C VAL A 45 15.95 -34.54 -22.41
N ALA A 46 15.20 -34.10 -21.43
CA ALA A 46 15.29 -34.61 -20.05
C ALA A 46 14.16 -35.61 -19.77
N PHE A 47 14.53 -36.73 -19.17
CA PHE A 47 13.60 -37.79 -18.79
C PHE A 47 13.35 -37.72 -17.29
N CYS A 48 12.10 -37.47 -16.88
CA CYS A 48 11.70 -37.41 -15.48
C CYS A 48 10.56 -38.40 -15.16
N GLY A 49 10.27 -38.58 -13.90
CA GLY A 49 9.22 -39.48 -13.40
C GLY A 49 9.67 -40.18 -12.11
N LEU A 50 8.78 -40.98 -11.53
CA LEU A 50 9.02 -41.67 -10.28
C LEU A 50 10.21 -42.63 -10.33
N PHE A 51 10.76 -42.96 -9.16
CA PHE A 51 11.74 -44.00 -9.04
C PHE A 51 11.17 -45.32 -9.59
N SER A 52 11.96 -46.11 -10.27
CA SER A 52 11.56 -47.38 -10.92
C SER A 52 10.60 -47.24 -12.12
N ALA A 53 10.24 -46.07 -12.60
CA ALA A 53 9.45 -45.90 -13.82
C ALA A 53 10.19 -46.42 -15.08
N GLY A 54 11.49 -46.64 -14.99
CA GLY A 54 12.31 -47.23 -16.06
C GLY A 54 13.02 -46.19 -16.95
N LYS A 55 13.22 -44.96 -16.48
CA LYS A 55 13.89 -43.86 -17.21
C LYS A 55 15.23 -44.29 -17.82
N SER A 56 16.16 -44.74 -16.99
CA SER A 56 17.49 -45.19 -17.42
C SER A 56 17.46 -46.33 -18.46
N SER A 57 16.49 -47.23 -18.31
CA SER A 57 16.25 -48.34 -19.28
C SER A 57 15.73 -47.79 -20.61
N LEU A 58 14.79 -46.83 -20.55
CA LEU A 58 14.22 -46.17 -21.73
C LEU A 58 15.30 -45.36 -22.49
N VAL A 59 16.10 -44.54 -21.76
CA VAL A 59 17.21 -43.75 -22.36
C VAL A 59 18.25 -44.67 -22.96
N SER A 60 18.59 -45.77 -22.27
CA SER A 60 19.53 -46.77 -22.83
C SER A 60 19.00 -47.42 -24.11
N ALA A 61 17.71 -47.72 -24.19
CA ALA A 61 17.09 -48.32 -25.38
C ALA A 61 16.97 -47.33 -26.53
N LEU A 62 16.72 -46.06 -26.27
CA LEU A 62 16.64 -45.00 -27.27
C LEU A 62 18.03 -44.67 -27.84
N SER A 63 19.07 -44.58 -26.98
CA SER A 63 20.43 -44.21 -27.37
C SER A 63 21.24 -45.37 -27.95
N GLY A 64 20.88 -46.60 -27.62
CA GLY A 64 21.73 -47.79 -27.87
C GLY A 64 22.95 -47.89 -26.96
N THR A 65 23.07 -47.00 -25.97
CA THR A 65 24.19 -46.93 -25.01
C THR A 65 23.69 -47.43 -23.63
N ARG A 66 24.50 -48.28 -23.01
CA ARG A 66 24.10 -48.89 -21.72
C ARG A 66 24.42 -47.97 -20.55
N LEU A 67 23.39 -47.38 -19.97
CA LEU A 67 23.47 -46.66 -18.70
C LEU A 67 23.44 -47.61 -17.52
N LYS A 68 23.96 -47.19 -16.37
CA LYS A 68 23.91 -47.99 -15.15
C LYS A 68 22.46 -48.08 -14.64
N THR A 69 21.85 -49.25 -14.78
CA THR A 69 20.50 -49.54 -14.26
C THR A 69 20.61 -50.43 -13.02
N GLY A 70 19.93 -50.11 -11.94
CA GLY A 70 19.91 -50.92 -10.70
C GLY A 70 18.69 -50.60 -9.81
N ALA A 71 18.34 -51.60 -8.98
CA ALA A 71 17.24 -51.47 -8.00
C ALA A 71 17.58 -50.62 -6.75
N ASN A 72 18.82 -50.16 -6.63
CA ASN A 72 19.21 -49.17 -5.64
C ASN A 72 19.28 -47.79 -6.33
N PRO A 73 19.09 -46.66 -5.61
CA PRO A 73 19.25 -45.34 -6.18
C PRO A 73 20.69 -45.18 -6.67
N THR A 74 20.90 -45.38 -7.97
CA THR A 74 22.21 -45.45 -8.61
C THR A 74 22.51 -44.21 -9.42
N THR A 75 21.50 -43.40 -9.75
CA THR A 75 21.68 -42.13 -10.44
C THR A 75 21.69 -41.04 -9.37
N ALA A 76 22.85 -40.72 -8.85
CA ALA A 76 23.05 -39.66 -7.87
C ALA A 76 23.15 -38.28 -8.57
N ASP A 77 23.51 -38.28 -9.87
CA ASP A 77 23.68 -37.11 -10.71
C ASP A 77 22.94 -37.31 -12.04
N VAL A 78 22.65 -36.23 -12.74
CA VAL A 78 22.08 -36.27 -14.09
C VAL A 78 23.11 -36.87 -15.06
N GLU A 79 22.77 -38.01 -15.66
CA GLU A 79 23.64 -38.66 -16.68
C GLU A 79 23.15 -38.29 -18.08
N GLY A 80 24.04 -37.78 -18.95
CA GLY A 80 23.74 -37.39 -20.34
C GLY A 80 24.35 -38.33 -21.39
N VAL A 81 23.56 -38.65 -22.42
CA VAL A 81 24.02 -39.41 -23.60
C VAL A 81 23.77 -38.61 -24.86
N LEU A 82 24.84 -38.43 -25.66
CA LEU A 82 24.77 -37.75 -26.93
C LEU A 82 24.52 -38.74 -28.09
N MET A 83 23.57 -38.40 -28.97
CA MET A 83 23.27 -39.11 -30.19
C MET A 83 23.39 -38.17 -31.38
N SER A 84 24.08 -38.64 -32.45
CA SER A 84 24.13 -37.89 -33.71
C SER A 84 22.78 -38.00 -34.45
N LEU A 85 22.30 -36.90 -34.97
CA LEU A 85 21.08 -36.89 -35.81
C LEU A 85 21.44 -37.39 -37.24
N PRO A 86 20.61 -38.27 -37.84
CA PRO A 86 20.82 -38.78 -39.20
C PRO A 86 20.80 -37.62 -40.20
N GLY A 87 21.88 -37.50 -41.02
CA GLY A 87 21.93 -36.50 -42.12
C GLY A 87 22.14 -35.04 -41.70
N SER A 88 22.44 -34.76 -40.41
CA SER A 88 22.64 -33.43 -39.85
C SER A 88 23.94 -33.40 -39.06
N THR A 89 24.49 -32.19 -38.85
CA THR A 89 25.58 -31.94 -37.89
C THR A 89 25.09 -31.80 -36.47
N GLY A 90 23.75 -31.84 -36.25
CA GLY A 90 23.10 -31.68 -34.96
C GLY A 90 23.22 -32.92 -34.06
N GLN A 91 23.09 -32.70 -32.78
CA GLN A 91 23.12 -33.70 -31.72
C GLN A 91 21.84 -33.70 -30.89
N LEU A 92 21.41 -34.89 -30.50
CA LEU A 92 20.33 -35.10 -29.53
C LEU A 92 20.97 -35.56 -28.22
N GLN A 93 20.84 -34.76 -27.19
CA GLN A 93 21.28 -35.08 -25.83
C GLN A 93 20.09 -35.63 -25.01
N LEU A 94 20.23 -36.83 -24.52
CA LEU A 94 19.25 -37.46 -23.64
C LEU A 94 19.80 -37.41 -22.20
N LEU A 95 19.06 -36.72 -21.30
CA LEU A 95 19.43 -36.62 -19.89
C LEU A 95 18.55 -37.58 -19.07
N ASP A 96 19.21 -38.53 -18.40
CA ASP A 96 18.57 -39.38 -17.38
C ASP A 96 18.65 -38.68 -16.04
N THR A 97 17.51 -38.37 -15.44
CA THR A 97 17.47 -37.65 -14.16
C THR A 97 17.14 -38.59 -13.00
N PRO A 98 17.56 -38.26 -11.77
CA PRO A 98 17.08 -38.90 -10.56
C PRO A 98 15.54 -38.93 -10.48
N GLY A 99 14.96 -39.90 -9.72
CA GLY A 99 13.49 -39.92 -9.50
C GLY A 99 13.03 -38.67 -8.77
N ILE A 100 11.86 -38.14 -9.17
CA ILE A 100 11.27 -36.95 -8.56
C ILE A 100 10.82 -37.19 -7.11
N ASP A 101 10.60 -38.42 -6.73
CA ASP A 101 10.28 -38.93 -5.38
C ASP A 101 11.54 -39.10 -4.48
N SER A 102 12.72 -38.63 -4.95
CA SER A 102 13.94 -38.67 -4.13
C SER A 102 13.76 -37.83 -2.85
N THR A 103 14.22 -38.37 -1.71
CA THR A 103 14.25 -37.67 -0.43
C THR A 103 15.47 -36.75 -0.25
N ASP A 104 16.47 -36.81 -1.16
CA ASP A 104 17.65 -35.95 -1.14
C ASP A 104 17.35 -34.65 -1.91
N GLU A 105 17.36 -33.52 -1.21
CA GLU A 105 17.09 -32.21 -1.79
C GLU A 105 18.03 -31.82 -2.92
N ARG A 106 19.31 -32.23 -2.86
CA ARG A 106 20.28 -31.99 -3.93
C ARG A 106 19.93 -32.70 -5.23
N HIS A 107 19.38 -33.92 -5.11
CA HIS A 107 18.89 -34.67 -6.28
C HIS A 107 17.66 -34.02 -6.89
N LYS A 108 16.73 -33.48 -6.04
CA LYS A 108 15.57 -32.71 -6.52
C LYS A 108 16.00 -31.45 -7.27
N GLU A 109 16.90 -30.68 -6.69
CA GLU A 109 17.41 -29.45 -7.30
C GLU A 109 18.13 -29.75 -8.64
N ALA A 110 18.99 -30.75 -8.69
CA ALA A 110 19.67 -31.17 -9.92
C ALA A 110 18.68 -31.63 -11.01
N THR A 111 17.64 -32.40 -10.60
CA THR A 111 16.58 -32.85 -11.49
C THR A 111 15.80 -31.67 -12.05
N MET A 112 15.29 -30.76 -11.19
CA MET A 112 14.53 -29.61 -11.63
C MET A 112 15.34 -28.69 -12.55
N ASN A 113 16.61 -28.44 -12.23
CA ASN A 113 17.50 -27.68 -13.10
C ASN A 113 17.66 -28.32 -14.48
N ALA A 114 17.84 -29.64 -14.56
CA ALA A 114 17.93 -30.35 -15.83
C ALA A 114 16.64 -30.27 -16.64
N LEU A 115 15.46 -30.37 -15.97
CA LEU A 115 14.14 -30.29 -16.60
C LEU A 115 13.87 -28.89 -17.17
N TYR A 116 14.18 -27.85 -16.40
CA TYR A 116 14.01 -26.45 -16.85
C TYR A 116 14.94 -26.08 -18.01
N GLN A 117 16.16 -26.64 -18.01
CA GLN A 117 17.14 -26.35 -19.08
C GLN A 117 16.96 -27.18 -20.36
N ALA A 118 16.19 -28.27 -20.30
CA ALA A 118 15.94 -29.13 -21.44
C ALA A 118 14.98 -28.46 -22.45
N ASP A 119 15.20 -28.75 -23.74
CA ASP A 119 14.37 -28.28 -24.84
C ASP A 119 13.06 -29.05 -24.95
N CYS A 120 13.08 -30.29 -24.43
CA CYS A 120 11.93 -31.16 -24.36
C CYS A 120 11.98 -31.97 -23.06
N VAL A 121 10.87 -32.15 -22.42
CA VAL A 121 10.73 -32.99 -21.22
C VAL A 121 9.91 -34.23 -21.58
N VAL A 122 10.41 -35.40 -21.19
CA VAL A 122 9.71 -36.68 -21.32
C VAL A 122 9.36 -37.17 -19.92
N ILE A 123 8.06 -37.12 -19.59
CA ILE A 123 7.55 -37.66 -18.32
C ILE A 123 7.35 -39.17 -18.51
N VAL A 124 8.02 -39.97 -17.68
CA VAL A 124 7.98 -41.44 -17.74
C VAL A 124 7.20 -41.97 -16.55
N ALA A 125 6.04 -42.56 -16.80
CA ALA A 125 5.26 -43.30 -15.85
C ALA A 125 5.37 -44.80 -16.12
N ASP A 126 5.50 -45.64 -15.10
CA ASP A 126 5.36 -47.09 -15.32
C ASP A 126 3.88 -47.46 -15.53
N TYR A 127 3.65 -48.63 -16.14
CA TYR A 127 2.32 -49.09 -16.51
C TYR A 127 1.29 -49.08 -15.37
N GLN A 128 1.72 -49.23 -14.11
CA GLN A 128 0.81 -49.33 -12.96
C GLN A 128 0.56 -48.00 -12.28
N HIS A 129 1.37 -47.00 -12.55
CA HIS A 129 1.35 -45.70 -11.85
C HIS A 129 1.25 -44.52 -12.82
N VAL A 130 0.41 -44.65 -13.86
CA VAL A 130 0.20 -43.60 -14.86
C VAL A 130 -0.37 -42.31 -14.21
N GLU A 131 -1.33 -42.51 -13.29
CA GLU A 131 -2.08 -41.43 -12.62
C GLU A 131 -1.43 -41.02 -11.28
N ALA A 132 -0.13 -41.30 -11.06
CA ALA A 132 0.55 -40.84 -9.85
C ALA A 132 0.52 -39.31 -9.78
N GLU A 133 0.15 -38.80 -8.60
CA GLU A 133 -0.05 -37.36 -8.36
C GLU A 133 1.19 -36.53 -8.73
N GLU A 134 2.38 -37.02 -8.38
CA GLU A 134 3.65 -36.36 -8.68
C GLU A 134 3.92 -36.21 -10.18
N ASN A 135 3.54 -37.21 -11.00
CA ASN A 135 3.67 -37.12 -12.46
C ASN A 135 2.68 -36.13 -13.06
N LEU A 136 1.44 -36.08 -12.53
CA LEU A 136 0.39 -35.20 -13.01
C LEU A 136 0.64 -33.74 -12.60
N GLU A 137 1.16 -33.50 -11.39
CA GLU A 137 1.60 -32.18 -10.96
C GLU A 137 2.70 -31.60 -11.85
N LEU A 138 3.73 -32.39 -12.16
CA LEU A 138 4.79 -31.99 -13.08
C LEU A 138 4.25 -31.73 -14.50
N LEU A 139 3.37 -32.59 -14.97
CA LEU A 139 2.74 -32.45 -16.27
C LEU A 139 2.00 -31.10 -16.36
N HIS A 140 1.18 -30.78 -15.35
CA HIS A 140 0.43 -29.54 -15.28
C HIS A 140 1.36 -28.32 -15.27
N ALA A 141 2.38 -28.32 -14.42
CA ALA A 141 3.34 -27.23 -14.33
C ALA A 141 4.04 -26.95 -15.69
N PHE A 142 4.52 -27.97 -16.36
CA PHE A 142 5.22 -27.78 -17.65
C PHE A 142 4.27 -27.47 -18.81
N VAL A 143 3.01 -27.90 -18.77
CA VAL A 143 2.00 -27.47 -19.75
C VAL A 143 1.69 -25.99 -19.60
N GLU A 144 1.52 -25.47 -18.35
CA GLU A 144 1.31 -24.05 -18.10
C GLU A 144 2.50 -23.20 -18.55
N GLU A 145 3.72 -23.71 -18.40
CA GLU A 145 4.93 -23.03 -18.89
C GLU A 145 5.13 -23.10 -20.40
N GLY A 146 4.29 -23.86 -21.12
CA GLY A 146 4.41 -24.03 -22.57
C GLY A 146 5.63 -24.85 -22.99
N LYS A 147 6.18 -25.69 -22.10
CA LYS A 147 7.30 -26.61 -22.41
C LYS A 147 6.88 -27.65 -23.43
N ARG A 148 7.84 -28.05 -24.29
CA ARG A 148 7.66 -29.16 -25.22
C ARG A 148 7.66 -30.47 -24.44
N LEU A 149 6.58 -31.23 -24.47
CA LEU A 149 6.34 -32.41 -23.62
C LEU A 149 6.02 -33.66 -24.42
N ALA A 150 6.49 -34.81 -23.92
CA ALA A 150 5.93 -36.11 -24.23
C ALA A 150 5.64 -36.88 -22.94
N PHE A 151 4.57 -37.64 -22.91
CA PHE A 151 4.23 -38.54 -21.82
C PHE A 151 4.46 -40.00 -22.27
N VAL A 152 5.21 -40.75 -21.48
CA VAL A 152 5.56 -42.12 -21.82
C VAL A 152 5.07 -43.06 -20.75
N VAL A 153 4.11 -43.94 -21.12
CA VAL A 153 3.71 -45.11 -20.30
C VAL A 153 4.70 -46.23 -20.63
N HIS A 154 5.61 -46.49 -19.69
CA HIS A 154 6.67 -47.50 -19.87
C HIS A 154 6.32 -48.82 -19.19
N GLN A 155 7.05 -49.92 -19.53
CA GLN A 155 6.87 -51.26 -19.03
C GLN A 155 5.50 -51.90 -19.41
N ILE A 156 4.96 -51.60 -20.60
CA ILE A 156 3.70 -52.15 -21.10
C ILE A 156 3.76 -53.67 -21.40
N ASP A 157 4.92 -54.27 -21.32
CA ASP A 157 5.07 -55.75 -21.30
C ASP A 157 4.38 -56.41 -20.10
N LYS A 158 4.05 -55.66 -19.06
CA LYS A 158 3.24 -56.09 -17.91
C LYS A 158 1.74 -56.12 -18.21
N HIS A 159 1.30 -55.56 -19.35
CA HIS A 159 -0.09 -55.54 -19.69
C HIS A 159 -0.64 -56.97 -20.03
N LEU A 160 -1.79 -57.27 -19.49
CA LEU A 160 -2.47 -58.53 -19.69
C LEU A 160 -3.73 -58.29 -20.54
N GLU A 161 -3.67 -58.61 -21.82
CA GLU A 161 -4.79 -58.48 -22.78
C GLU A 161 -6.03 -59.27 -22.33
N SER A 162 -5.84 -60.36 -21.54
CA SER A 162 -6.92 -61.14 -21.01
C SER A 162 -7.74 -60.49 -19.90
N GLU A 163 -7.16 -59.50 -19.21
CA GLU A 163 -7.81 -58.75 -18.12
C GLU A 163 -8.50 -57.50 -18.68
N LEU A 164 -7.81 -56.75 -19.55
CA LEU A 164 -8.31 -55.54 -20.16
C LEU A 164 -7.76 -55.43 -21.61
N PRO A 165 -8.59 -55.19 -22.64
CA PRO A 165 -8.08 -54.90 -23.97
C PRO A 165 -7.18 -53.68 -23.97
N PHE A 166 -6.01 -53.75 -24.63
CA PHE A 166 -5.03 -52.63 -24.64
C PHE A 166 -5.63 -51.34 -25.14
N VAL A 167 -6.56 -51.41 -26.14
CA VAL A 167 -7.23 -50.21 -26.65
C VAL A 167 -8.03 -49.48 -25.57
N GLN A 168 -8.73 -50.22 -24.69
CA GLN A 168 -9.50 -49.62 -23.59
C GLN A 168 -8.54 -49.03 -22.50
N PHE A 169 -7.42 -49.67 -22.26
CA PHE A 169 -6.38 -49.11 -21.39
C PHE A 169 -5.81 -47.80 -21.96
N ALA A 170 -5.45 -47.80 -23.28
CA ALA A 170 -4.94 -46.63 -23.95
C ALA A 170 -5.96 -45.48 -23.95
N ASP A 171 -7.25 -45.76 -24.25
CA ASP A 171 -8.33 -44.76 -24.21
C ASP A 171 -8.50 -44.13 -22.83
N SER A 172 -8.37 -44.95 -21.77
CA SER A 172 -8.42 -44.40 -20.39
C SER A 172 -7.25 -43.47 -20.08
N VAL A 173 -6.04 -43.83 -20.51
CA VAL A 173 -4.84 -42.98 -20.36
C VAL A 173 -4.99 -41.68 -21.15
N TYR A 174 -5.42 -41.76 -22.40
CA TYR A 174 -5.66 -40.53 -23.24
C TYR A 174 -6.69 -39.62 -22.60
N SER A 175 -7.80 -40.20 -22.07
CA SER A 175 -8.84 -39.38 -21.40
C SER A 175 -8.31 -38.64 -20.21
N VAL A 176 -7.56 -39.32 -19.33
CA VAL A 176 -6.99 -38.68 -18.12
C VAL A 176 -5.98 -37.59 -18.49
N LEU A 177 -5.07 -37.87 -19.42
CA LEU A 177 -4.02 -36.91 -19.79
C LEU A 177 -4.53 -35.72 -20.62
N ALA A 178 -5.64 -35.88 -21.33
CA ALA A 178 -6.31 -34.78 -22.04
C ALA A 178 -6.81 -33.68 -21.08
N ASP A 179 -7.25 -34.07 -19.87
CA ASP A 179 -7.69 -33.11 -18.84
C ASP A 179 -6.52 -32.20 -18.35
N TYR A 180 -5.29 -32.64 -18.55
CA TYR A 180 -4.07 -31.89 -18.25
C TYR A 180 -3.47 -31.16 -19.46
N GLY A 181 -4.17 -31.15 -20.61
CA GLY A 181 -3.79 -30.39 -21.79
C GLY A 181 -2.74 -31.02 -22.68
N ILE A 182 -2.42 -32.33 -22.51
CA ILE A 182 -1.45 -33.02 -23.36
C ILE A 182 -2.14 -33.62 -24.59
N ALA A 183 -1.51 -33.48 -25.76
CA ALA A 183 -2.05 -34.00 -27.01
C ALA A 183 -1.77 -35.50 -27.14
N GLU A 184 -2.74 -36.25 -27.72
CA GLU A 184 -2.66 -37.70 -27.87
C GLU A 184 -1.43 -38.15 -28.68
N ASP A 185 -0.99 -37.38 -29.70
CA ASP A 185 0.17 -37.65 -30.54
C ASP A 185 1.52 -37.47 -29.82
N THR A 186 1.50 -36.96 -28.59
CA THR A 186 2.68 -36.85 -27.69
C THR A 186 2.67 -37.87 -26.57
N ILE A 187 1.74 -38.82 -26.57
CA ILE A 187 1.63 -39.90 -25.58
C ILE A 187 2.13 -41.21 -26.22
N PHE A 188 3.06 -41.88 -25.59
CA PHE A 188 3.67 -43.10 -26.11
C PHE A 188 3.62 -44.28 -25.11
N PHE A 189 3.30 -45.43 -25.59
CA PHE A 189 3.31 -46.71 -24.84
C PHE A 189 4.55 -47.50 -25.18
N THR A 190 5.44 -47.75 -24.23
CA THR A 190 6.78 -48.27 -24.52
C THR A 190 7.18 -49.42 -23.58
N THR A 191 8.06 -50.26 -24.07
CA THR A 191 8.79 -51.27 -23.25
C THR A 191 10.14 -51.57 -23.86
N VAL A 192 11.10 -52.03 -23.02
CA VAL A 192 12.34 -52.65 -23.47
C VAL A 192 12.19 -54.15 -23.71
N GLY A 193 11.06 -54.72 -23.24
CA GLY A 193 10.65 -56.12 -23.51
C GLY A 193 9.91 -56.27 -24.86
N GLN A 194 9.19 -57.39 -25.02
CA GLN A 194 8.36 -57.64 -26.20
C GLN A 194 6.91 -57.30 -25.90
N SER A 195 6.33 -56.43 -26.76
CA SER A 195 4.93 -56.12 -26.74
C SER A 195 4.48 -55.76 -28.19
N PRO A 196 3.33 -56.22 -28.65
CA PRO A 196 2.80 -55.81 -29.98
C PRO A 196 2.43 -54.33 -30.01
N HIS A 197 2.26 -53.68 -28.88
CA HIS A 197 1.84 -52.29 -28.75
C HIS A 197 3.03 -51.33 -28.45
N ASN A 198 4.28 -51.85 -28.56
CA ASN A 198 5.46 -51.08 -28.25
C ASN A 198 5.75 -49.93 -29.25
N GLN A 199 5.61 -48.70 -28.81
CA GLN A 199 5.82 -47.50 -29.59
C GLN A 199 7.22 -46.90 -29.40
N LEU A 200 8.20 -47.62 -28.85
CA LEU A 200 9.58 -47.14 -28.69
C LEU A 200 10.19 -46.59 -29.98
N PRO A 201 9.99 -47.20 -31.17
CA PRO A 201 10.45 -46.62 -32.43
C PRO A 201 9.76 -45.32 -32.82
N ALA A 202 8.44 -45.21 -32.49
CA ALA A 202 7.67 -43.99 -32.74
C ALA A 202 8.15 -42.83 -31.87
N LEU A 203 8.38 -43.08 -30.55
CA LEU A 203 8.96 -42.10 -29.64
C LEU A 203 10.33 -41.63 -30.15
N ARG A 204 11.21 -42.54 -30.58
CA ARG A 204 12.51 -42.17 -31.10
C ARG A 204 12.39 -41.30 -32.37
N SER A 205 11.50 -41.65 -33.27
CA SER A 205 11.24 -40.86 -34.49
C SER A 205 10.68 -39.48 -34.17
N TRP A 206 9.79 -39.41 -33.17
CA TRP A 206 9.23 -38.15 -32.68
C TRP A 206 10.33 -37.22 -32.08
N LEU A 207 11.19 -37.75 -31.20
CA LEU A 207 12.29 -37.00 -30.61
C LEU A 207 13.26 -36.48 -31.68
N VAL A 208 13.60 -37.31 -32.70
CA VAL A 208 14.46 -36.90 -33.81
C VAL A 208 13.79 -35.78 -34.62
N ALA A 209 12.48 -35.92 -34.91
CA ALA A 209 11.74 -34.89 -35.67
C ALA A 209 11.69 -33.55 -34.87
N GLN A 210 11.52 -33.59 -33.56
CA GLN A 210 11.56 -32.39 -32.74
C GLN A 210 12.96 -31.70 -32.82
N ALA A 211 14.02 -32.47 -32.71
CA ALA A 211 15.37 -31.97 -32.81
C ALA A 211 15.69 -31.40 -34.21
N GLU A 212 15.27 -32.10 -35.28
CA GLU A 212 15.43 -31.65 -36.67
C GLU A 212 14.68 -30.36 -36.96
N SER A 213 13.42 -30.25 -36.45
CA SER A 213 12.59 -29.04 -36.59
C SER A 213 13.27 -27.83 -35.91
N GLU A 214 13.79 -27.99 -34.72
CA GLU A 214 14.48 -26.92 -33.97
C GLU A 214 15.77 -26.47 -34.69
N MET A 215 16.51 -27.42 -35.23
CA MET A 215 17.75 -27.13 -35.93
C MET A 215 17.57 -26.55 -37.34
N ALA A 216 16.40 -26.80 -37.98
CA ALA A 216 16.06 -26.18 -39.26
C ALA A 216 15.91 -24.65 -39.15
N ASP A 217 15.55 -24.14 -38.00
CA ASP A 217 15.51 -22.71 -37.67
C ASP A 217 16.86 -22.14 -37.20
N GLY A 218 17.96 -22.95 -37.31
CA GLY A 218 19.33 -22.53 -37.02
C GLY A 218 19.72 -22.61 -35.54
N GLY A 219 18.94 -23.25 -34.69
CA GLY A 219 19.24 -23.44 -33.26
C GLY A 219 19.27 -22.13 -32.43
N VAL A 220 19.16 -20.97 -33.07
CA VAL A 220 19.25 -19.65 -32.42
C VAL A 220 18.14 -19.45 -31.39
N GLU A 221 16.91 -19.90 -31.70
CA GLU A 221 15.79 -19.77 -30.82
C GLU A 221 15.92 -20.65 -29.56
N ASN A 222 16.53 -21.81 -29.69
CA ASN A 222 16.84 -22.68 -28.58
C ASN A 222 17.85 -22.00 -27.62
N VAL A 223 18.95 -21.50 -28.15
CA VAL A 223 19.96 -20.76 -27.35
C VAL A 223 19.31 -19.55 -26.67
N ARG A 224 18.46 -18.81 -27.40
CA ARG A 224 17.73 -17.68 -26.86
C ARG A 224 16.82 -18.08 -25.69
N ARG A 225 16.05 -19.16 -25.82
CA ARG A 225 15.17 -19.65 -24.74
C ARG A 225 15.98 -19.99 -23.48
N ARG A 226 17.08 -20.75 -23.61
CA ARG A 226 17.98 -21.08 -22.52
C ARG A 226 18.57 -19.83 -21.83
N LEU A 227 18.94 -18.81 -22.61
CA LEU A 227 19.44 -17.55 -22.10
C LEU A 227 18.35 -16.79 -21.33
N VAL A 228 17.12 -16.75 -21.87
CA VAL A 228 15.96 -16.14 -21.21
C VAL A 228 15.67 -16.84 -19.88
N ASP A 229 15.63 -18.17 -19.86
CA ASP A 229 15.32 -18.94 -18.66
C ASP A 229 16.34 -18.67 -17.55
N VAL A 230 17.65 -18.76 -17.85
CA VAL A 230 18.71 -18.45 -16.88
C VAL A 230 18.65 -16.99 -16.41
N ALA A 231 18.36 -16.05 -17.31
CA ALA A 231 18.23 -14.65 -16.95
C ALA A 231 17.02 -14.40 -16.01
N LYS A 232 15.88 -15.04 -16.27
CA LYS A 232 14.69 -14.99 -15.41
C LYS A 232 14.96 -15.60 -14.03
N GLU A 233 15.63 -16.77 -13.97
CA GLU A 233 16.04 -17.36 -12.69
C GLU A 233 16.94 -16.39 -11.89
N GLY A 234 17.88 -15.73 -12.55
CA GLY A 234 18.75 -14.75 -11.91
C GLY A 234 18.00 -13.51 -11.39
N VAL A 235 17.01 -13.03 -12.14
CA VAL A 235 16.11 -11.94 -11.71
C VAL A 235 15.28 -12.38 -10.51
N ALA A 236 14.62 -13.54 -10.58
CA ALA A 236 13.81 -14.05 -9.49
C ALA A 236 14.64 -14.20 -8.20
N ALA A 237 15.83 -14.78 -8.28
CA ALA A 237 16.74 -14.93 -7.14
C ALA A 237 17.17 -13.58 -6.53
N TYR A 238 17.33 -12.54 -7.34
CA TYR A 238 17.61 -11.19 -6.84
C TYR A 238 16.42 -10.60 -6.09
N PHE A 239 15.20 -10.76 -6.61
CA PHE A 239 14.01 -10.21 -5.99
C PHE A 239 13.50 -11.01 -4.79
N ASP A 240 13.82 -12.30 -4.68
CA ASP A 240 13.31 -13.19 -3.62
C ASP A 240 13.54 -12.61 -2.22
N SER A 241 14.76 -12.16 -1.92
CA SER A 241 15.07 -11.52 -0.64
C SER A 241 14.32 -10.21 -0.38
N LEU A 242 14.06 -9.44 -1.45
CA LEU A 242 13.33 -8.16 -1.36
C LEU A 242 11.84 -8.40 -1.14
N VAL A 243 11.25 -9.34 -1.87
CA VAL A 243 9.84 -9.76 -1.72
C VAL A 243 9.61 -10.35 -0.34
N GLN A 244 10.52 -11.21 0.13
CA GLN A 244 10.46 -11.78 1.47
C GLN A 244 10.51 -10.68 2.55
N ALA A 245 11.49 -9.77 2.48
CA ALA A 245 11.62 -8.69 3.45
C ALA A 245 10.40 -7.75 3.46
N ALA A 246 9.83 -7.45 2.29
CA ALA A 246 8.61 -6.66 2.18
C ALA A 246 7.39 -7.43 2.72
N GLY A 247 7.29 -8.74 2.46
CA GLY A 247 6.27 -9.61 3.03
C GLY A 247 6.31 -9.66 4.56
N GLU A 248 7.52 -9.73 5.15
CA GLU A 248 7.71 -9.65 6.60
C GLU A 248 7.26 -8.29 7.18
N ALA A 249 7.51 -7.19 6.45
CA ALA A 249 7.02 -5.87 6.85
C ALA A 249 5.48 -5.80 6.81
N VAL A 250 4.84 -6.37 5.79
CA VAL A 250 3.37 -6.52 5.73
C VAL A 250 2.87 -7.40 6.86
N ALA A 251 3.50 -8.55 7.12
CA ALA A 251 3.13 -9.44 8.23
C ALA A 251 3.19 -8.72 9.58
N LYS A 252 4.20 -7.89 9.80
CA LYS A 252 4.33 -7.08 11.03
C LYS A 252 3.21 -6.05 11.13
N ALA A 253 2.81 -5.40 10.04
CA ALA A 253 1.77 -4.38 10.03
C ALA A 253 0.35 -4.96 10.07
N CYS A 254 0.10 -6.03 9.30
CA CYS A 254 -1.23 -6.60 9.05
C CYS A 254 -1.52 -7.89 9.85
N GLY A 255 -0.49 -8.51 10.45
CA GLY A 255 -0.60 -9.76 11.20
C GLY A 255 -0.28 -11.02 10.40
N SER A 256 -0.23 -10.95 9.07
CA SER A 256 0.18 -12.01 8.15
C SER A 256 0.75 -11.43 6.87
N ALA A 257 1.59 -12.21 6.15
CA ALA A 257 2.05 -11.87 4.82
C ALA A 257 0.97 -12.26 3.78
N PRO A 258 0.84 -11.52 2.66
CA PRO A 258 -0.02 -11.93 1.55
C PRO A 258 0.59 -13.13 0.82
N LEU A 259 -0.26 -14.03 0.32
CA LEU A 259 0.17 -15.19 -0.47
C LEU A 259 0.45 -14.84 -1.95
N SER A 260 -0.11 -13.72 -2.42
CA SER A 260 0.06 -13.23 -3.78
C SER A 260 -0.07 -11.71 -3.86
N ALA A 261 0.39 -11.12 -4.98
CA ALA A 261 0.20 -9.71 -5.26
C ALA A 261 -1.30 -9.31 -5.34
N ASP A 262 -2.14 -10.16 -5.90
CA ASP A 262 -3.60 -9.92 -5.99
C ASP A 262 -4.26 -9.86 -4.62
N GLU A 263 -3.83 -10.72 -3.71
CA GLU A 263 -4.28 -10.68 -2.31
C GLU A 263 -3.84 -9.38 -1.64
N ALA A 264 -2.58 -8.95 -1.86
CA ALA A 264 -2.07 -7.69 -1.33
C ALA A 264 -2.84 -6.48 -1.87
N VAL A 265 -3.24 -6.47 -3.14
CA VAL A 265 -4.12 -5.43 -3.73
C VAL A 265 -5.46 -5.40 -3.01
N SER A 266 -6.10 -6.56 -2.80
CA SER A 266 -7.36 -6.65 -2.07
C SER A 266 -7.26 -6.14 -0.61
N TRP A 267 -6.11 -6.37 0.04
CA TRP A 267 -5.87 -5.85 1.39
C TRP A 267 -5.65 -4.34 1.37
N LEU A 268 -4.89 -3.83 0.41
CA LEU A 268 -4.64 -2.40 0.24
C LEU A 268 -5.94 -1.62 0.01
N ASP A 269 -6.84 -2.13 -0.83
CA ASP A 269 -8.14 -1.52 -1.09
C ASP A 269 -8.99 -1.44 0.19
N ARG A 270 -9.03 -2.51 0.97
CA ARG A 270 -9.77 -2.55 2.25
C ARG A 270 -9.21 -1.59 3.29
N GLU A 271 -7.88 -1.56 3.47
CA GLU A 271 -7.25 -0.65 4.45
C GLU A 271 -7.35 0.81 3.99
N THR A 272 -7.29 1.08 2.70
CA THR A 272 -7.49 2.43 2.12
C THR A 272 -8.91 2.93 2.37
N GLU A 273 -9.93 2.09 2.14
CA GLU A 273 -11.32 2.44 2.41
C GLU A 273 -11.58 2.66 3.90
N LYS A 274 -11.01 1.81 4.76
CA LYS A 274 -11.05 1.98 6.21
C LYS A 274 -10.42 3.30 6.65
N LEU A 275 -9.23 3.62 6.13
CA LEU A 275 -8.53 4.87 6.42
C LEU A 275 -9.35 6.09 5.98
N ARG A 276 -9.98 6.03 4.80
CA ARG A 276 -10.88 7.07 4.30
C ARG A 276 -12.05 7.30 5.25
N HIS A 277 -12.71 6.23 5.70
CA HIS A 277 -13.84 6.32 6.61
C HIS A 277 -13.46 6.89 7.98
N LEU A 278 -12.33 6.44 8.54
CA LEU A 278 -11.81 6.97 9.81
C LEU A 278 -11.48 8.46 9.71
N ARG A 279 -10.89 8.91 8.60
CA ARG A 279 -10.61 10.34 8.35
C ARG A 279 -11.89 11.16 8.29
N GLU A 280 -12.90 10.70 7.55
CA GLU A 280 -14.20 11.37 7.46
C GLU A 280 -14.87 11.49 8.83
N GLN A 281 -14.82 10.44 9.65
CA GLN A 281 -15.36 10.47 11.02
C GLN A 281 -14.61 11.48 11.90
N TYR A 282 -13.27 11.46 11.85
CA TYR A 282 -12.43 12.38 12.61
C TYR A 282 -12.69 13.84 12.21
N ASP A 283 -12.64 14.15 10.92
CA ASP A 283 -12.83 15.50 10.39
C ASP A 283 -14.24 16.02 10.68
N THR A 284 -15.27 15.18 10.52
CA THR A 284 -16.67 15.53 10.82
C THR A 284 -16.86 15.85 12.29
N GLY A 285 -16.29 15.02 13.18
CA GLY A 285 -16.36 15.24 14.63
C GLY A 285 -15.64 16.54 15.03
N MET A 286 -14.45 16.77 14.54
CA MET A 286 -13.68 17.99 14.79
C MET A 286 -14.39 19.25 14.26
N GLN A 287 -14.97 19.17 13.08
CA GLN A 287 -15.69 20.29 12.48
C GLN A 287 -16.97 20.62 13.27
N ALA A 288 -17.73 19.63 13.69
CA ALA A 288 -18.94 19.84 14.49
C ALA A 288 -18.64 20.54 15.82
N VAL A 289 -17.58 20.12 16.51
CA VAL A 289 -17.14 20.78 17.77
C VAL A 289 -16.66 22.21 17.51
N ARG A 290 -15.93 22.44 16.42
CA ARG A 290 -15.47 23.78 16.02
C ARG A 290 -16.66 24.71 15.78
N ASP A 291 -17.63 24.28 14.99
CA ASP A 291 -18.80 25.08 14.65
C ASP A 291 -19.62 25.40 15.91
N GLN A 292 -19.81 24.43 16.80
CA GLN A 292 -20.51 24.63 18.06
C GLN A 292 -19.78 25.61 18.98
N ALA A 293 -18.47 25.47 19.14
CA ALA A 293 -17.65 26.36 19.97
C ALA A 293 -17.63 27.78 19.41
N GLN A 294 -17.56 27.93 18.09
CA GLN A 294 -17.63 29.22 17.41
C GLN A 294 -19.02 29.90 17.57
N ALA A 295 -20.09 29.14 17.42
CA ALA A 295 -21.43 29.66 17.67
C ALA A 295 -21.59 30.17 19.11
N THR A 296 -21.02 29.44 20.09
CA THR A 296 -21.01 29.89 21.50
C THR A 296 -20.19 31.18 21.68
N ARG A 297 -18.99 31.25 21.08
CA ARG A 297 -18.18 32.49 21.03
C ARG A 297 -18.99 33.68 20.48
N GLU A 298 -19.64 33.48 19.35
CA GLU A 298 -20.46 34.53 18.74
C GLU A 298 -21.62 34.97 19.63
N SER A 299 -22.24 34.05 20.39
CA SER A 299 -23.29 34.37 21.33
C SER A 299 -22.83 35.32 22.44
N TRP A 300 -21.58 35.10 22.97
CA TRP A 300 -21.01 36.00 23.97
C TRP A 300 -20.75 37.39 23.39
N LEU A 301 -20.19 37.50 22.22
CA LEU A 301 -19.93 38.77 21.58
C LEU A 301 -21.23 39.52 21.25
N ARG A 302 -22.24 38.81 20.76
CA ARG A 302 -23.57 39.35 20.49
C ARG A 302 -24.27 39.85 21.77
N LEU A 303 -24.10 39.19 22.92
CA LEU A 303 -24.62 39.66 24.19
C LEU A 303 -24.09 41.04 24.54
N ILE A 304 -22.78 41.29 24.33
CA ILE A 304 -22.15 42.60 24.55
C ILE A 304 -22.73 43.63 23.58
N GLU A 305 -22.85 43.30 22.32
CA GLU A 305 -23.39 44.22 21.30
C GLU A 305 -24.84 44.64 21.58
N LEU A 306 -25.69 43.71 22.04
CA LEU A 306 -27.09 43.93 22.28
C LEU A 306 -27.38 44.55 23.65
N ALA A 307 -26.42 44.58 24.59
CA ALA A 307 -26.62 45.10 25.94
C ALA A 307 -27.08 46.58 25.93
N GLN A 308 -28.17 46.85 26.65
CA GLN A 308 -28.74 48.18 26.79
C GLN A 308 -28.27 48.83 28.10
N ILE A 309 -27.10 49.46 28.09
CA ILE A 309 -26.43 50.04 29.26
C ILE A 309 -26.72 51.54 29.46
N ALA A 310 -27.42 52.18 28.54
CA ALA A 310 -27.80 53.60 28.67
C ALA A 310 -29.30 53.78 28.30
N PRO A 311 -30.21 53.42 29.19
CA PRO A 311 -31.64 53.77 29.04
C PRO A 311 -31.83 55.27 29.15
N TYR A 312 -33.09 55.71 29.03
CA TYR A 312 -33.43 57.13 28.99
C TYR A 312 -32.84 57.93 30.16
N ASP A 313 -32.99 57.40 31.41
CA ASP A 313 -32.51 58.08 32.61
C ASP A 313 -31.00 58.28 32.62
N THR A 314 -30.24 57.26 32.24
CA THR A 314 -28.76 57.33 32.06
C THR A 314 -28.37 58.30 30.97
N THR A 315 -29.08 58.27 29.86
CA THR A 315 -28.89 59.20 28.75
C THR A 315 -29.13 60.67 29.18
N GLU A 316 -30.16 60.90 29.99
CA GLU A 316 -30.47 62.21 30.51
C GLU A 316 -29.38 62.72 31.48
N LYS A 317 -28.85 61.91 32.39
CA LYS A 317 -27.72 62.26 33.25
C LYS A 317 -26.46 62.63 32.44
N GLY A 318 -26.14 61.88 31.40
CA GLY A 318 -25.03 62.19 30.46
C GLY A 318 -25.27 63.50 29.72
N ARG A 319 -26.51 63.75 29.27
CA ARG A 319 -26.90 65.01 28.63
C ARG A 319 -26.68 66.20 29.59
N ILE A 320 -27.18 66.08 30.80
CA ILE A 320 -27.07 67.12 31.85
C ILE A 320 -25.58 67.37 32.20
N TYR A 321 -24.75 66.34 32.23
CA TYR A 321 -23.30 66.48 32.45
C TYR A 321 -22.66 67.28 31.30
N VAL A 322 -22.84 66.87 30.04
CA VAL A 322 -22.21 67.50 28.90
C VAL A 322 -22.68 68.95 28.69
N GLU A 323 -23.98 69.22 28.93
CA GLU A 323 -24.51 70.59 28.88
C GLU A 323 -23.87 71.50 29.93
N SER A 324 -23.50 70.96 31.09
CA SER A 324 -22.79 71.74 32.14
C SER A 324 -21.37 72.14 31.77
N LEU A 325 -20.78 71.49 30.76
CA LEU A 325 -19.44 71.83 30.26
C LEU A 325 -19.46 73.03 29.28
N ARG A 326 -20.61 73.46 28.83
CA ARG A 326 -20.74 74.66 27.97
C ARG A 326 -20.22 75.92 28.65
N PRO A 327 -19.61 76.87 27.94
CA PRO A 327 -19.06 78.10 28.51
C PRO A 327 -20.13 78.97 29.22
N GLU A 328 -21.39 78.89 28.75
CA GLU A 328 -22.51 79.66 29.28
C GLU A 328 -23.03 79.09 30.64
N PHE A 329 -22.73 77.86 30.95
CA PHE A 329 -23.18 77.21 32.18
C PHE A 329 -22.42 77.80 33.40
N LYS A 330 -23.13 78.46 34.29
CA LYS A 330 -22.60 79.06 35.55
C LYS A 330 -23.60 78.89 36.66
N VAL A 331 -23.11 78.61 37.85
CA VAL A 331 -23.93 78.32 39.06
C VAL A 331 -23.78 79.44 40.07
N GLY A 332 -24.93 79.87 40.65
CA GLY A 332 -25.01 80.80 41.76
C GLY A 332 -25.19 82.27 41.35
N LEU A 333 -25.71 83.11 42.25
CA LEU A 333 -26.03 84.51 42.04
C LEU A 333 -24.79 85.36 41.65
N PHE A 334 -23.59 84.96 42.10
CA PHE A 334 -22.31 85.64 41.79
C PHE A 334 -21.45 84.89 40.75
N ARG A 335 -21.97 83.88 40.04
CA ARG A 335 -21.29 83.10 39.00
C ARG A 335 -19.90 82.60 39.39
N SER A 336 -19.76 82.08 40.62
CA SER A 336 -18.51 81.60 41.19
C SER A 336 -17.97 80.42 40.36
N ALA A 337 -16.74 80.58 39.88
CA ALA A 337 -16.04 79.51 39.13
C ALA A 337 -15.97 78.19 39.97
N GLN A 338 -15.62 78.29 41.24
CA GLN A 338 -15.49 77.15 42.15
C GLN A 338 -16.81 76.40 42.32
N LYS A 339 -17.95 77.12 42.47
CA LYS A 339 -19.29 76.47 42.52
C LYS A 339 -19.70 75.82 41.18
N THR A 340 -19.30 76.43 40.08
CA THR A 340 -19.57 75.88 38.77
C THR A 340 -18.78 74.61 38.52
N ASP A 341 -17.53 74.58 38.88
CA ASP A 341 -16.65 73.39 38.72
C ASP A 341 -17.10 72.25 39.70
N ALA A 342 -17.49 72.57 40.90
CA ALA A 342 -18.07 71.61 41.86
C ALA A 342 -19.37 70.97 41.31
N GLU A 343 -20.24 71.75 40.66
CA GLU A 343 -21.48 71.24 40.09
C GLU A 343 -21.18 70.40 38.81
N ARG A 344 -20.20 70.78 38.01
CA ARG A 344 -19.72 69.93 36.86
C ARG A 344 -19.21 68.58 37.35
N LEU A 345 -18.39 68.57 38.39
CA LEU A 345 -17.89 67.33 38.96
C LEU A 345 -19.00 66.46 39.51
N ARG A 346 -19.91 67.04 40.29
CA ARG A 346 -21.08 66.31 40.78
C ARG A 346 -21.95 65.64 39.71
N ARG A 347 -22.12 66.33 38.55
CA ARG A 347 -22.85 65.78 37.38
C ARG A 347 -22.06 64.73 36.68
N ALA A 348 -20.74 64.86 36.57
CA ALA A 348 -19.88 63.82 36.05
C ALA A 348 -19.91 62.56 36.93
N GLU A 349 -19.78 62.69 38.23
CA GLU A 349 -19.90 61.61 39.21
C GLU A 349 -21.25 60.87 39.10
N ALA A 350 -22.36 61.63 39.07
CA ALA A 350 -23.70 61.07 38.96
C ALA A 350 -23.93 60.29 37.64
N PHE A 351 -23.33 60.74 36.54
CA PHE A 351 -23.39 60.01 35.26
C PHE A 351 -22.45 58.80 35.26
N ALA A 352 -21.21 58.95 35.72
CA ALA A 352 -20.23 57.88 35.75
C ALA A 352 -20.70 56.72 36.68
N GLN A 353 -21.23 57.03 37.88
CA GLN A 353 -21.76 56.04 38.80
C GLN A 353 -22.97 55.27 38.15
N ASP A 354 -23.92 56.01 37.56
CA ASP A 354 -25.11 55.38 36.96
C ASP A 354 -24.76 54.44 35.79
N ILE A 355 -23.86 54.89 34.90
CA ILE A 355 -23.44 54.03 33.78
C ILE A 355 -22.56 52.86 34.26
N ALA A 356 -21.72 53.01 35.28
CA ALA A 356 -20.95 51.93 35.89
C ALA A 356 -21.89 50.85 36.48
N GLU A 357 -22.93 51.26 37.23
CA GLU A 357 -23.92 50.33 37.77
C GLU A 357 -24.66 49.58 36.62
N ARG A 358 -24.99 50.30 35.54
CA ARG A 358 -25.64 49.71 34.36
C ARG A 358 -24.73 48.72 33.65
N VAL A 359 -23.48 49.06 33.44
CA VAL A 359 -22.46 48.18 32.85
C VAL A 359 -22.30 46.91 33.68
N HIS A 360 -22.17 47.04 34.98
CA HIS A 360 -22.07 45.89 35.87
C HIS A 360 -23.30 45.00 35.82
N ASN A 361 -24.49 45.53 35.98
CA ASN A 361 -25.73 44.76 36.16
C ASN A 361 -26.32 44.22 34.82
N TYR A 362 -26.15 44.94 33.71
CA TYR A 362 -26.79 44.63 32.44
C TYR A 362 -25.84 44.19 31.33
N LEU A 363 -24.50 44.23 31.58
CA LEU A 363 -23.53 43.74 30.64
C LEU A 363 -22.59 42.71 31.27
N LEU A 364 -21.82 43.07 32.32
CA LEU A 364 -20.75 42.21 32.84
C LEU A 364 -21.28 40.98 33.59
N THR A 365 -22.23 41.17 34.50
CA THR A 365 -22.84 40.06 35.25
C THR A 365 -23.55 39.05 34.34
N PRO A 366 -24.43 39.44 33.40
CA PRO A 366 -25.00 38.51 32.46
C PRO A 366 -23.99 37.79 31.57
N LEU A 367 -22.95 38.51 31.11
CA LEU A 367 -21.87 37.92 30.30
C LEU A 367 -21.09 36.85 31.09
N ALA A 368 -20.67 37.17 32.32
CA ALA A 368 -19.93 36.25 33.17
C ALA A 368 -20.78 34.99 33.50
N ASN A 369 -22.05 35.15 33.77
CA ASN A 369 -22.96 34.04 34.04
C ASN A 369 -23.16 33.16 32.79
N GLN A 370 -23.29 33.76 31.60
CA GLN A 370 -23.41 33.03 30.34
C GLN A 370 -22.13 32.23 30.06
N ILE A 371 -20.96 32.87 30.14
CA ILE A 371 -19.67 32.21 29.96
C ILE A 371 -19.50 31.04 30.93
N ALA A 372 -19.74 31.25 32.23
CA ALA A 372 -19.66 30.20 33.24
C ALA A 372 -20.62 29.04 33.00
N SER A 373 -21.83 29.31 32.45
CA SER A 373 -22.81 28.31 32.06
C SER A 373 -22.30 27.46 30.87
N ASP A 374 -21.88 28.13 29.81
CA ASP A 374 -21.48 27.48 28.58
C ASP A 374 -20.18 26.66 28.77
N VAL A 375 -19.24 27.20 29.53
CA VAL A 375 -17.98 26.49 29.91
C VAL A 375 -18.28 25.20 30.68
N ARG A 376 -19.28 25.23 31.61
CA ARG A 376 -19.71 24.01 32.32
C ARG A 376 -20.38 23.01 31.41
N GLN A 377 -21.23 23.48 30.49
CA GLN A 377 -21.93 22.61 29.54
C GLN A 377 -20.99 21.95 28.53
N ALA A 378 -19.93 22.64 28.13
CA ALA A 378 -18.93 22.10 27.22
C ALA A 378 -18.15 20.91 27.81
N GLY A 379 -18.13 20.76 29.15
CA GLY A 379 -17.49 19.62 29.83
C GLY A 379 -15.99 19.52 29.51
N ILE A 380 -15.31 20.65 29.30
CA ILE A 380 -13.86 20.75 29.17
C ILE A 380 -13.17 20.42 30.49
N ASP A 381 -11.85 20.27 30.50
CA ASP A 381 -11.14 19.92 31.72
C ASP A 381 -11.43 20.89 32.88
N PRO A 382 -11.48 20.38 34.14
CA PRO A 382 -11.93 21.18 35.29
C PRO A 382 -11.06 22.41 35.57
N ALA A 383 -9.74 22.32 35.32
CA ALA A 383 -8.81 23.42 35.58
C ALA A 383 -9.00 24.56 34.58
N THR A 384 -9.14 24.24 33.31
CA THR A 384 -9.44 25.23 32.25
C THR A 384 -10.86 25.81 32.43
N SER A 385 -11.84 24.98 32.82
CA SER A 385 -13.19 25.41 33.11
C SER A 385 -13.20 26.45 34.24
N ALA A 386 -12.52 26.18 35.36
CA ALA A 386 -12.38 27.12 36.47
C ALA A 386 -11.70 28.43 36.05
N ARG A 387 -10.58 28.32 35.33
CA ARG A 387 -9.83 29.50 34.83
C ARG A 387 -10.67 30.40 33.94
N LEU A 388 -11.44 29.83 33.01
CA LEU A 388 -12.33 30.61 32.13
C LEU A 388 -13.47 31.24 32.89
N ALA A 389 -14.08 30.54 33.85
CA ALA A 389 -15.14 31.08 34.70
C ALA A 389 -14.62 32.24 35.61
N ASP A 390 -13.44 32.05 36.23
CA ASP A 390 -12.81 33.08 37.03
C ASP A 390 -12.39 34.30 36.16
N GLY A 391 -11.87 34.05 34.96
CA GLY A 391 -11.55 35.08 34.00
C GLY A 391 -12.78 35.89 33.58
N ALA A 392 -13.91 35.24 33.37
CA ALA A 392 -15.19 35.90 33.07
C ALA A 392 -15.69 36.74 34.25
N ALA A 393 -15.60 36.22 35.50
CA ALA A 393 -15.95 36.96 36.68
C ALA A 393 -15.03 38.16 36.97
N ALA A 394 -13.77 38.09 36.52
CA ALA A 394 -12.78 39.14 36.67
C ALA A 394 -12.91 40.24 35.59
N ILE A 395 -13.76 40.12 34.61
CA ILE A 395 -13.99 41.17 33.59
C ILE A 395 -14.49 42.42 34.35
N HIS A 396 -13.71 43.46 34.31
CA HIS A 396 -14.00 44.73 34.92
C HIS A 396 -13.71 45.89 33.98
N ILE A 397 -14.59 46.89 33.99
CA ILE A 397 -14.44 48.13 33.24
C ILE A 397 -14.68 49.28 34.18
N ASP A 398 -13.59 50.00 34.53
CA ASP A 398 -13.66 51.16 35.38
C ASP A 398 -14.25 52.34 34.64
N VAL A 399 -15.54 52.56 34.86
CA VAL A 399 -16.25 53.71 34.27
C VAL A 399 -16.35 54.79 35.34
N ASP A 400 -15.23 55.44 35.61
CA ASP A 400 -15.11 56.57 36.53
C ASP A 400 -15.28 57.96 35.85
N VAL A 401 -15.10 59.01 36.65
CA VAL A 401 -15.19 60.38 36.17
C VAL A 401 -14.13 60.66 35.10
N GLU A 402 -12.95 60.13 35.24
CA GLU A 402 -11.86 60.31 34.26
C GLU A 402 -12.21 59.62 32.91
N TYR A 403 -12.75 58.38 32.98
CA TYR A 403 -13.19 57.62 31.80
C TYR A 403 -14.20 58.40 30.97
N VAL A 404 -15.27 58.90 31.63
CA VAL A 404 -16.33 59.66 30.93
C VAL A 404 -15.80 61.03 30.43
N SER A 405 -14.95 61.72 31.21
CA SER A 405 -14.42 63.02 30.83
C SER A 405 -13.47 63.00 29.63
N ARG A 406 -12.67 61.92 29.46
CA ARG A 406 -11.76 61.75 28.32
C ARG A 406 -12.49 61.62 26.98
N LEU A 407 -13.75 61.20 27.00
CA LEU A 407 -14.56 61.05 25.79
C LEU A 407 -15.26 62.31 25.35
N VAL A 408 -15.21 63.40 26.13
CA VAL A 408 -15.75 64.70 25.77
C VAL A 408 -14.94 65.33 24.64
N LYS A 409 -15.61 65.76 23.57
CA LYS A 409 -15.02 66.51 22.44
C LYS A 409 -15.34 67.99 22.60
N PRO A 410 -14.36 68.81 23.09
CA PRO A 410 -14.62 70.22 23.43
C PRO A 410 -15.18 71.04 22.25
N GLY A 411 -14.73 70.81 21.04
CA GLY A 411 -15.22 71.52 19.84
C GLY A 411 -16.68 71.20 19.46
N ALA A 412 -17.27 70.12 19.98
CA ALA A 412 -18.62 69.71 19.66
C ALA A 412 -19.67 70.21 20.69
N LEU A 413 -19.25 70.84 21.79
CA LEU A 413 -20.15 71.31 22.86
C LEU A 413 -21.17 72.34 22.43
N VAL A 414 -20.93 73.03 21.31
CA VAL A 414 -21.86 74.03 20.72
C VAL A 414 -23.10 73.39 20.07
N SER A 415 -23.00 72.15 19.67
CA SER A 415 -24.09 71.40 19.02
C SER A 415 -25.16 71.00 20.03
N SER A 416 -26.42 71.16 19.66
CA SER A 416 -27.58 70.68 20.52
C SER A 416 -27.75 69.17 20.49
N GLN A 417 -27.20 68.49 19.46
CA GLN A 417 -27.28 67.03 19.36
C GLN A 417 -26.08 66.31 20.00
N TYR A 418 -25.01 67.04 20.27
CA TYR A 418 -23.78 66.41 20.79
C TYR A 418 -23.99 65.70 22.15
N PRO A 419 -24.75 66.20 23.11
CA PRO A 419 -24.98 65.45 24.37
C PRO A 419 -25.49 64.05 24.18
N TYR A 420 -26.39 63.81 23.25
CA TYR A 420 -26.89 62.45 22.90
C TYR A 420 -25.87 61.62 22.18
N GLN A 421 -25.09 62.25 21.27
CA GLN A 421 -23.99 61.55 20.58
C GLN A 421 -22.88 61.15 21.56
N TYR A 422 -22.57 62.01 22.51
CA TYR A 422 -21.59 61.72 23.55
C TYR A 422 -21.95 60.48 24.36
N VAL A 423 -23.21 60.31 24.80
CA VAL A 423 -23.65 59.07 25.53
C VAL A 423 -23.50 57.86 24.64
N LYS A 424 -23.83 57.96 23.35
CA LYS A 424 -23.58 56.87 22.38
C LYS A 424 -22.11 56.56 22.27
N ASP A 425 -21.24 57.57 22.22
CA ASP A 425 -19.78 57.40 22.15
C ASP A 425 -19.24 56.67 23.41
N VAL A 426 -19.76 57.04 24.61
CA VAL A 426 -19.44 56.34 25.89
C VAL A 426 -19.90 54.90 25.86
N VAL A 427 -21.12 54.60 25.46
CA VAL A 427 -21.65 53.26 25.34
C VAL A 427 -20.82 52.43 24.36
N ALA A 428 -20.49 52.99 23.19
CA ALA A 428 -19.67 52.31 22.17
C ALA A 428 -18.27 52.03 22.70
N ARG A 429 -17.67 52.90 23.51
CA ARG A 429 -16.37 52.68 24.11
C ARG A 429 -16.39 51.58 25.14
N VAL A 430 -17.34 51.57 26.06
CA VAL A 430 -17.55 50.47 27.06
C VAL A 430 -17.74 49.13 26.38
N LYS A 431 -18.59 49.06 25.37
CA LYS A 431 -18.81 47.82 24.61
C LYS A 431 -17.53 47.34 23.91
N ARG A 432 -16.75 48.25 23.36
CA ARG A 432 -15.46 47.89 22.74
C ARG A 432 -14.45 47.32 23.77
N ASP A 433 -14.39 47.92 24.95
CA ASP A 433 -13.48 47.47 26.00
C ASP A 433 -13.94 46.08 26.53
N ALA A 434 -15.26 45.85 26.67
CA ALA A 434 -15.80 44.55 27.01
C ALA A 434 -15.54 43.48 25.91
N LEU A 435 -15.69 43.85 24.63
CA LEU A 435 -15.44 42.95 23.51
C LEU A 435 -13.97 42.51 23.47
N ALA A 436 -13.03 43.43 23.72
CA ALA A 436 -11.61 43.11 23.70
C ALA A 436 -11.23 42.05 24.77
N THR A 437 -11.78 42.17 25.97
CA THR A 437 -11.53 41.21 27.08
C THR A 437 -12.27 39.89 26.85
N ALA A 438 -13.51 39.93 26.38
CA ALA A 438 -14.31 38.73 26.11
C ALA A 438 -13.77 37.92 24.93
N ALA A 439 -13.17 38.56 23.91
CA ALA A 439 -12.60 37.88 22.74
C ALA A 439 -11.48 36.93 23.12
N ASP A 440 -10.58 37.31 24.02
CA ASP A 440 -9.49 36.45 24.49
C ASP A 440 -10.02 35.20 25.23
N LEU A 441 -11.00 35.37 26.11
CA LEU A 441 -11.65 34.25 26.78
C LEU A 441 -12.39 33.33 25.80
N ALA A 442 -12.99 33.91 24.79
CA ALA A 442 -13.72 33.14 23.77
C ALA A 442 -12.77 32.31 22.89
N GLU A 443 -11.60 32.83 22.54
CA GLU A 443 -10.59 32.05 21.83
C GLU A 443 -10.04 30.90 22.70
N GLN A 444 -9.77 31.16 23.98
CA GLN A 444 -9.35 30.12 24.91
C GLN A 444 -10.41 29.02 25.07
N PHE A 445 -11.69 29.39 25.09
CA PHE A 445 -12.81 28.43 25.16
C PHE A 445 -12.85 27.56 23.90
N VAL A 446 -12.76 28.14 22.70
CA VAL A 446 -12.75 27.38 21.44
C VAL A 446 -11.56 26.40 21.42
N ALA A 447 -10.37 26.87 21.82
CA ALA A 447 -9.20 26.02 21.88
C ALA A 447 -9.38 24.83 22.85
N ALA A 448 -9.98 25.08 24.03
CA ALA A 448 -10.24 24.04 25.03
C ALA A 448 -11.26 23.00 24.54
N CYS A 449 -12.30 23.41 23.81
CA CYS A 449 -13.27 22.49 23.22
C CYS A 449 -12.62 21.59 22.15
N LEU A 450 -11.75 22.15 21.32
CA LEU A 450 -11.02 21.39 20.29
C LEU A 450 -10.03 20.41 20.94
N ALA A 451 -9.26 20.82 21.95
CA ALA A 451 -8.35 19.94 22.67
C ALA A 451 -9.08 18.75 23.30
N LYS A 452 -10.24 19.00 23.93
CA LYS A 452 -11.08 17.90 24.46
C LYS A 452 -11.51 16.94 23.36
N CYS A 453 -11.96 17.46 22.21
CA CYS A 453 -12.36 16.61 21.07
C CYS A 453 -11.19 15.78 20.53
N GLU A 454 -9.99 16.35 20.45
CA GLU A 454 -8.77 15.63 20.05
C GLU A 454 -8.46 14.47 21.02
N ASP A 455 -8.59 14.69 22.34
CA ASP A 455 -8.42 13.65 23.34
C ASP A 455 -9.51 12.56 23.23
N GLU A 456 -10.76 12.94 23.03
CA GLU A 456 -11.87 11.99 22.83
C GLU A 456 -11.70 11.16 21.54
N GLN A 457 -11.08 11.73 20.51
CA GLN A 457 -10.79 11.06 19.25
C GLN A 457 -9.41 10.42 19.16
N ALA A 458 -8.67 10.34 20.25
CA ALA A 458 -7.31 9.78 20.28
C ALA A 458 -7.25 8.33 19.74
N THR A 459 -8.26 7.51 20.06
CA THR A 459 -8.38 6.14 19.54
C THR A 459 -8.57 6.14 18.02
N THR A 460 -9.46 6.97 17.49
CA THR A 460 -9.69 7.10 16.05
C THR A 460 -8.42 7.53 15.33
N ARG A 461 -7.67 8.46 15.91
CA ARG A 461 -6.38 8.90 15.37
C ARG A 461 -5.35 7.76 15.37
N ALA A 462 -5.25 6.99 16.43
CA ALA A 462 -4.36 5.82 16.49
C ALA A 462 -4.75 4.76 15.45
N ASP A 463 -6.05 4.51 15.25
CA ASP A 463 -6.53 3.60 14.22
C ASP A 463 -6.22 4.11 12.80
N MET A 464 -6.27 5.43 12.57
CA MET A 464 -5.86 6.04 11.30
C MET A 464 -4.37 5.86 11.05
N GLU A 465 -3.52 6.08 12.04
CA GLU A 465 -2.07 5.87 11.96
C GLU A 465 -1.77 4.41 11.62
N LEU A 466 -2.40 3.46 12.31
CA LEU A 466 -2.24 2.03 12.05
C LEU A 466 -2.69 1.64 10.64
N ALA A 467 -3.83 2.13 10.17
CA ALA A 467 -4.32 1.86 8.81
C ALA A 467 -3.40 2.50 7.75
N SER A 468 -2.85 3.68 8.03
CA SER A 468 -1.88 4.35 7.15
C SER A 468 -0.57 3.53 7.03
N ASP A 469 -0.05 3.01 8.15
CA ASP A 469 1.16 2.18 8.16
C ASP A 469 0.96 0.88 7.38
N ARG A 470 -0.23 0.26 7.50
CA ARG A 470 -0.61 -0.92 6.73
C ARG A 470 -0.67 -0.64 5.24
N CYS A 471 -1.30 0.46 4.84
CA CYS A 471 -1.33 0.89 3.44
C CYS A 471 0.09 1.10 2.89
N ALA A 472 0.97 1.74 3.65
CA ALA A 472 2.36 1.98 3.25
C ALA A 472 3.16 0.68 3.07
N ALA A 473 3.00 -0.29 3.99
CA ALA A 473 3.66 -1.58 3.90
C ALA A 473 3.18 -2.39 2.68
N LEU A 474 1.85 -2.43 2.44
CA LEU A 474 1.25 -3.10 1.30
C LEU A 474 1.67 -2.48 -0.03
N GLN A 475 1.70 -1.15 -0.11
CA GLN A 475 2.16 -0.44 -1.31
C GLN A 475 3.63 -0.75 -1.62
N ALA A 476 4.50 -0.75 -0.61
CA ALA A 476 5.91 -1.08 -0.77
C ALA A 476 6.12 -2.52 -1.27
N TYR A 477 5.32 -3.47 -0.77
CA TYR A 477 5.33 -4.86 -1.24
C TYR A 477 4.93 -4.95 -2.72
N LEU A 478 3.82 -4.31 -3.10
CA LEU A 478 3.32 -4.30 -4.47
C LEU A 478 4.29 -3.62 -5.45
N ASP A 479 4.97 -2.57 -5.02
CA ASP A 479 5.98 -1.89 -5.83
C ASP A 479 7.17 -2.81 -6.13
N ILE A 480 7.59 -3.66 -5.17
CA ILE A 480 8.66 -4.65 -5.38
C ILE A 480 8.18 -5.74 -6.35
N CYS A 481 6.99 -6.30 -6.18
CA CYS A 481 6.43 -7.30 -7.09
C CYS A 481 6.30 -6.76 -8.52
N ALA A 482 5.86 -5.50 -8.68
CA ALA A 482 5.75 -4.85 -9.98
C ALA A 482 7.13 -4.58 -10.63
N ARG A 483 8.17 -4.34 -9.82
CA ARG A 483 9.55 -4.19 -10.32
C ARG A 483 10.11 -5.53 -10.75
N GLU A 484 9.87 -6.60 -10.00
CA GLU A 484 10.24 -7.96 -10.37
C GLU A 484 9.64 -8.35 -11.71
N GLN A 485 8.31 -8.20 -11.87
CA GLN A 485 7.63 -8.54 -13.13
C GLN A 485 8.20 -7.75 -14.32
N ARG A 486 8.42 -6.45 -14.15
CA ARG A 486 9.06 -5.63 -15.20
C ARG A 486 10.47 -6.09 -15.54
N ALA A 487 11.27 -6.49 -14.55
CA ALA A 487 12.61 -7.00 -14.78
C ALA A 487 12.59 -8.34 -15.54
N LEU A 488 11.63 -9.24 -15.22
CA LEU A 488 11.39 -10.49 -15.94
C LEU A 488 11.00 -10.24 -17.39
N ASP A 489 10.13 -9.26 -17.64
CA ASP A 489 9.71 -8.90 -19.01
C ASP A 489 10.88 -8.33 -19.82
N LEU A 490 11.73 -7.49 -19.21
CA LEU A 490 12.90 -6.90 -19.87
C LEU A 490 13.93 -7.98 -20.26
N VAL A 491 14.27 -8.90 -19.35
CA VAL A 491 15.24 -9.97 -19.69
C VAL A 491 14.67 -10.93 -20.74
N ALA A 492 13.35 -11.15 -20.77
CA ALA A 492 12.69 -11.92 -21.83
C ALA A 492 12.80 -11.24 -23.19
N ALA A 493 12.82 -9.91 -23.23
CA ALA A 493 13.07 -9.11 -24.42
C ALA A 493 14.58 -8.97 -24.78
N GLY A 494 15.50 -9.50 -23.96
CA GLY A 494 16.94 -9.33 -24.10
C GLY A 494 17.45 -7.97 -23.65
N GLU A 495 16.70 -7.27 -22.80
CA GLU A 495 17.06 -5.96 -22.27
C GLU A 495 17.55 -6.06 -20.82
N VAL A 496 18.46 -5.16 -20.46
CA VAL A 496 18.99 -5.09 -19.08
C VAL A 496 17.96 -4.47 -18.15
N PRO A 497 17.61 -5.12 -17.02
CA PRO A 497 16.71 -4.53 -16.05
C PRO A 497 17.26 -3.23 -15.45
N TRP A 498 16.47 -2.17 -15.51
CA TRP A 498 16.73 -0.93 -14.80
C TRP A 498 16.02 -1.02 -13.45
N VAL A 499 16.76 -1.37 -12.41
CA VAL A 499 16.23 -1.55 -11.05
C VAL A 499 16.69 -0.41 -10.14
#